data_35f4a0641d915f997b3a6879be93851e
#
_entry.id   35f4a0641d915f997b3a6879be93851e
#
_cell.length_a   1.000
_cell.length_b   1.000
_cell.length_c   1.000
_cell.angle_alpha   90.00
_cell.angle_beta   90.00
_cell.angle_gamma   90.00
#
_symmetry.space_group_name_H-M   'P 1'
#
loop_
_entity.id
_entity.type
_entity.pdbx_description
1 polymer ?
#
loop_
_entity_poly.entity_id
_entity_poly.type
_entity_poly.pdbx_seq_one_letter_code
_entity_poly.pdbx_strand_id
1 'polypeptide(L)'
;MKRIRVLIIAMLLAIACGDAFAQTIEQVTGIPKNETKAERKAREKKLKALADSVAFIDAQSGVADRYFVVTAERMMLGNYGRMYNTPNSSTNFILVQGDTGTVQIAFDNGMLGANGLGGITVDGMVSDIEKNVSKKGDVHYSFSILGTGISAQVTIDLYKGSNQAVATVSPNFFSSRLTVYGPLIPYKM
;
A
#
# COMPACT_ATOMS: atom_id res chain seq x y z
N MET A 1 -18.40 -25.38 -8.14
CA MET A 1 -19.27 -26.15 -7.23
C MET A 1 -18.86 -27.62 -7.04
N LYS A 2 -18.45 -28.36 -8.08
CA LYS A 2 -17.99 -29.77 -7.92
C LYS A 2 -16.72 -29.92 -7.04
N ARG A 3 -15.75 -29.02 -7.13
CA ARG A 3 -14.48 -29.09 -6.36
C ARG A 3 -14.66 -28.85 -4.87
N ILE A 4 -15.62 -28.02 -4.46
CA ILE A 4 -15.93 -27.74 -3.04
C ILE A 4 -16.62 -28.96 -2.40
N ARG A 5 -17.47 -29.67 -3.13
CA ARG A 5 -18.12 -30.91 -2.64
C ARG A 5 -17.13 -32.05 -2.43
N VAL A 6 -16.10 -32.16 -3.28
CA VAL A 6 -15.03 -33.17 -3.12
C VAL A 6 -14.18 -32.89 -1.89
N LEU A 7 -13.87 -31.59 -1.59
CA LEU A 7 -13.15 -31.19 -0.38
C LEU A 7 -13.93 -31.50 0.91
N ILE A 8 -15.24 -31.27 0.92
CA ILE A 8 -16.10 -31.57 2.09
C ILE A 8 -16.23 -33.07 2.32
N ILE A 9 -16.33 -33.88 1.27
CA ILE A 9 -16.40 -35.34 1.37
C ILE A 9 -15.06 -35.93 1.85
N ALA A 10 -13.93 -35.40 1.39
CA ALA A 10 -12.60 -35.79 1.88
C ALA A 10 -12.41 -35.44 3.37
N MET A 11 -13.00 -34.33 3.82
CA MET A 11 -12.96 -33.90 5.22
C MET A 11 -13.80 -34.79 6.15
N LEU A 12 -14.92 -35.34 5.66
CA LEU A 12 -15.80 -36.23 6.44
C LEU A 12 -15.30 -37.68 6.53
N LEU A 13 -14.54 -38.16 5.55
CA LEU A 13 -13.91 -39.50 5.58
C LEU A 13 -12.64 -39.57 6.44
N ALA A 14 -12.02 -38.43 6.74
CA ALA A 14 -10.78 -38.36 7.52
C ALA A 14 -10.97 -38.44 9.05
N ILE A 15 -12.20 -38.46 9.54
CA ILE A 15 -12.49 -38.58 10.98
C ILE A 15 -12.21 -40.02 11.52
N ALA A 16 -12.05 -41.01 10.64
CA ALA A 16 -11.82 -42.39 11.01
C ALA A 16 -10.35 -42.82 11.10
N CYS A 17 -9.38 -42.04 10.61
CA CYS A 17 -7.95 -42.37 10.65
C CYS A 17 -7.12 -41.10 10.81
N GLY A 18 -6.77 -40.78 12.08
CA GLY A 18 -6.01 -39.56 12.42
C GLY A 18 -4.69 -39.36 11.66
N ASP A 19 -4.01 -40.43 11.26
CA ASP A 19 -2.75 -40.38 10.51
C ASP A 19 -2.93 -40.05 9.01
N ALA A 20 -3.99 -40.56 8.39
CA ALA A 20 -4.30 -40.28 6.99
C ALA A 20 -4.73 -38.81 6.78
N PHE A 21 -5.45 -38.23 7.76
CA PHE A 21 -5.83 -36.81 7.73
C PHE A 21 -4.63 -35.89 7.84
N ALA A 22 -3.68 -36.24 8.70
CA ALA A 22 -2.45 -35.46 8.87
C ALA A 22 -1.57 -35.47 7.60
N GLN A 23 -1.44 -36.62 6.93
CA GLN A 23 -0.72 -36.74 5.64
C GLN A 23 -1.40 -35.95 4.53
N THR A 24 -2.75 -35.93 4.51
CA THR A 24 -3.50 -35.14 3.52
C THR A 24 -3.30 -33.65 3.73
N ILE A 25 -3.25 -33.14 4.97
CA ILE A 25 -2.96 -31.74 5.27
C ILE A 25 -1.55 -31.37 4.82
N GLU A 26 -0.57 -32.22 5.10
CA GLU A 26 0.83 -32.01 4.69
C GLU A 26 0.97 -31.94 3.17
N GLN A 27 0.31 -32.83 2.42
CA GLN A 27 0.28 -32.83 0.96
C GLN A 27 -0.40 -31.59 0.37
N VAL A 28 -1.49 -31.10 0.98
CA VAL A 28 -2.26 -29.96 0.48
C VAL A 28 -1.67 -28.64 0.90
N THR A 29 -1.11 -28.56 2.11
CA THR A 29 -0.59 -27.30 2.67
C THR A 29 0.94 -27.18 2.63
N GLY A 30 1.65 -28.30 2.45
CA GLY A 30 3.12 -28.37 2.55
C GLY A 30 3.64 -28.07 3.97
N ILE A 31 2.78 -28.13 5.01
CA ILE A 31 3.14 -27.85 6.39
C ILE A 31 3.44 -29.18 7.11
N PRO A 32 4.67 -29.42 7.56
CA PRO A 32 5.03 -30.64 8.27
C PRO A 32 4.27 -30.78 9.61
N LYS A 33 3.83 -32.01 9.93
CA LYS A 33 3.05 -32.33 11.14
C LYS A 33 3.78 -31.95 12.44
N ASN A 34 5.12 -31.94 12.42
CA ASN A 34 5.98 -31.67 13.58
C ASN A 34 6.90 -30.49 13.35
N GLU A 35 6.39 -29.40 12.74
CA GLU A 35 7.16 -28.18 12.52
C GLU A 35 7.58 -27.57 13.86
N THR A 36 8.87 -27.35 14.04
CA THR A 36 9.39 -26.65 15.22
C THR A 36 9.04 -25.16 15.18
N LYS A 37 9.03 -24.51 16.34
CA LYS A 37 8.78 -23.05 16.42
C LYS A 37 9.76 -22.24 15.55
N ALA A 38 11.00 -22.70 15.41
CA ALA A 38 12.03 -22.06 14.60
C ALA A 38 11.73 -22.21 13.09
N GLU A 39 11.37 -23.40 12.64
CA GLU A 39 10.99 -23.68 11.25
C GLU A 39 9.73 -22.92 10.84
N ARG A 40 8.71 -22.90 11.69
CA ARG A 40 7.51 -22.09 11.47
C ARG A 40 7.85 -20.62 11.31
N LYS A 41 8.66 -20.04 12.18
CA LYS A 41 9.09 -18.64 12.08
C LYS A 41 9.89 -18.37 10.80
N ALA A 42 10.75 -19.32 10.38
CA ALA A 42 11.52 -19.21 9.15
C ALA A 42 10.61 -19.28 7.91
N ARG A 43 9.60 -20.14 7.90
CA ARG A 43 8.58 -20.26 6.86
C ARG A 43 7.72 -18.99 6.77
N GLU A 44 7.22 -18.51 7.89
CA GLU A 44 6.44 -17.25 7.95
C GLU A 44 7.26 -16.07 7.39
N LYS A 45 8.55 -15.99 7.74
CA LYS A 45 9.45 -14.95 7.22
C LYS A 45 9.63 -15.06 5.70
N LYS A 46 9.79 -16.28 5.17
CA LYS A 46 9.91 -16.50 3.71
C LYS A 46 8.62 -16.14 2.99
N LEU A 47 7.46 -16.55 3.51
CA LEU A 47 6.15 -16.22 2.94
C LEU A 47 5.92 -14.71 2.93
N LYS A 48 6.25 -14.03 4.04
CA LYS A 48 6.17 -12.57 4.09
C LYS A 48 7.07 -11.91 3.05
N ALA A 49 8.33 -12.33 2.92
CA ALA A 49 9.26 -11.78 1.94
C ALA A 49 8.78 -11.98 0.49
N LEU A 50 8.14 -13.11 0.20
CA LEU A 50 7.52 -13.37 -1.11
C LEU A 50 6.33 -12.46 -1.33
N ALA A 51 5.43 -12.34 -0.34
CA ALA A 51 4.27 -11.45 -0.42
C ALA A 51 4.70 -9.99 -0.61
N ASP A 52 5.69 -9.53 0.15
CA ASP A 52 6.25 -8.18 0.03
C ASP A 52 6.86 -7.95 -1.36
N SER A 53 7.53 -8.96 -1.94
CA SER A 53 8.11 -8.87 -3.30
C SER A 53 7.02 -8.79 -4.37
N VAL A 54 5.95 -9.57 -4.25
CA VAL A 54 4.79 -9.50 -5.17
C VAL A 54 4.13 -8.14 -5.06
N ALA A 55 3.87 -7.67 -3.83
CA ALA A 55 3.27 -6.35 -3.60
C ALA A 55 4.13 -5.21 -4.19
N PHE A 56 5.46 -5.33 -4.16
CA PHE A 56 6.36 -4.37 -4.79
C PHE A 56 6.22 -4.36 -6.31
N ILE A 57 6.14 -5.54 -6.95
CA ILE A 57 5.96 -5.66 -8.41
C ILE A 57 4.61 -5.06 -8.82
N ASP A 58 3.56 -5.37 -8.08
CA ASP A 58 2.22 -4.82 -8.32
C ASP A 58 2.21 -3.29 -8.18
N ALA A 59 2.87 -2.77 -7.14
CA ALA A 59 3.01 -1.32 -6.94
C ALA A 59 3.76 -0.65 -8.10
N GLN A 60 4.85 -1.26 -8.60
CA GLN A 60 5.57 -0.76 -9.78
C GLN A 60 4.71 -0.75 -11.03
N SER A 61 3.85 -1.77 -11.23
CA SER A 61 2.89 -1.80 -12.33
C SER A 61 1.88 -0.65 -12.21
N GLY A 62 1.30 -0.44 -11.02
CA GLY A 62 0.39 0.67 -10.79
C GLY A 62 0.99 2.04 -11.11
N VAL A 63 2.27 2.25 -10.73
CA VAL A 63 3.01 3.48 -11.10
C VAL A 63 3.24 3.57 -12.61
N ALA A 64 3.58 2.46 -13.27
CA ALA A 64 3.81 2.44 -14.72
C ALA A 64 2.53 2.74 -15.51
N ASP A 65 1.42 2.17 -15.08
CA ASP A 65 0.10 2.33 -15.69
C ASP A 65 -0.57 3.67 -15.31
N ARG A 66 -0.04 4.38 -14.31
CA ARG A 66 -0.63 5.60 -13.72
C ARG A 66 -2.00 5.35 -13.09
N TYR A 67 -2.19 4.15 -12.51
CA TYR A 67 -3.40 3.77 -11.78
C TYR A 67 -3.01 3.19 -10.42
N PHE A 68 -2.91 4.05 -9.41
CA PHE A 68 -2.52 3.63 -8.06
C PHE A 68 -3.07 4.55 -6.99
N VAL A 69 -3.11 4.04 -5.77
CA VAL A 69 -3.41 4.80 -4.55
C VAL A 69 -2.31 4.56 -3.52
N VAL A 70 -1.84 5.64 -2.89
CA VAL A 70 -1.05 5.60 -1.66
C VAL A 70 -1.99 5.90 -0.51
N THR A 71 -2.22 4.92 0.36
CA THR A 71 -3.06 5.10 1.55
C THR A 71 -2.19 5.52 2.73
N ALA A 72 -2.58 6.58 3.44
CA ALA A 72 -1.81 7.08 4.55
C ALA A 72 -2.06 6.27 5.82
N GLU A 73 -1.03 5.57 6.31
CA GLU A 73 -1.02 4.95 7.64
C GLU A 73 -0.47 5.91 8.69
N ARG A 74 0.51 6.71 8.30
CA ARG A 74 1.11 7.74 9.13
C ARG A 74 1.42 8.97 8.29
N MET A 75 1.42 10.13 8.90
CA MET A 75 1.81 11.38 8.26
C MET A 75 2.65 12.25 9.18
N MET A 76 3.44 13.13 8.57
CA MET A 76 4.24 14.14 9.25
C MET A 76 4.08 15.48 8.55
N LEU A 77 3.81 16.52 9.32
CA LEU A 77 3.68 17.88 8.81
C LEU A 77 4.99 18.63 9.08
N GLY A 78 5.58 19.21 8.02
CA GLY A 78 6.89 19.88 8.07
C GLY A 78 8.05 18.90 8.20
N ASN A 79 9.28 19.44 8.18
CA ASN A 79 10.50 18.62 8.21
C ASN A 79 10.79 18.00 9.58
N TYR A 80 10.25 18.60 10.65
CA TYR A 80 10.48 18.19 12.04
C TYR A 80 9.16 18.05 12.81
N GLY A 81 8.06 17.87 12.05
CA GLY A 81 6.72 17.78 12.61
C GLY A 81 6.49 16.50 13.42
N ARG A 82 5.43 16.53 14.22
CA ARG A 82 4.97 15.34 14.94
C ARG A 82 4.43 14.31 13.93
N MET A 83 4.76 13.04 14.15
CA MET A 83 4.18 11.93 13.43
C MET A 83 2.76 11.68 13.93
N TYR A 84 1.81 11.60 13.02
CA TYR A 84 0.41 11.28 13.29
C TYR A 84 0.06 9.94 12.68
N ASN A 85 -0.64 9.10 13.42
CA ASN A 85 -1.28 7.92 12.84
C ASN A 85 -2.61 8.35 12.20
N THR A 86 -2.88 7.87 11.02
CA THR A 86 -4.12 8.17 10.30
C THR A 86 -5.06 6.97 10.43
N PRO A 87 -6.11 7.06 11.25
CA PRO A 87 -6.97 5.91 11.51
C PRO A 87 -7.85 5.53 10.31
N ASN A 88 -7.98 6.40 9.32
CA ASN A 88 -8.88 6.20 8.19
C ASN A 88 -8.20 6.42 6.85
N SER A 89 -7.86 5.33 6.16
CA SER A 89 -7.26 5.35 4.83
C SER A 89 -8.22 5.85 3.74
N SER A 90 -9.53 5.83 3.96
CA SER A 90 -10.51 6.34 3.00
C SER A 90 -10.59 7.87 2.95
N THR A 91 -10.07 8.55 3.97
CA THR A 91 -10.00 10.02 4.04
C THR A 91 -8.58 10.56 3.92
N ASN A 92 -7.58 9.68 3.85
CA ASN A 92 -6.16 10.05 3.82
C ASN A 92 -5.45 9.23 2.75
N PHE A 93 -5.37 9.78 1.54
CA PHE A 93 -4.78 9.07 0.40
C PHE A 93 -4.25 10.04 -0.67
N ILE A 94 -3.40 9.49 -1.53
CA ILE A 94 -2.97 10.09 -2.79
C ILE A 94 -3.38 9.11 -3.89
N LEU A 95 -4.25 9.54 -4.79
CA LEU A 95 -4.79 8.73 -5.88
C LEU A 95 -4.31 9.30 -7.22
N VAL A 96 -3.90 8.42 -8.12
CA VAL A 96 -3.63 8.74 -9.54
C VAL A 96 -4.45 7.80 -10.42
N GLN A 97 -5.19 8.37 -11.36
CA GLN A 97 -6.04 7.66 -12.31
C GLN A 97 -5.80 8.23 -13.72
N GLY A 98 -4.81 7.67 -14.42
CA GLY A 98 -4.40 8.16 -15.73
C GLY A 98 -3.86 9.60 -15.67
N ASP A 99 -4.61 10.55 -16.20
CA ASP A 99 -4.24 11.95 -16.25
C ASP A 99 -4.87 12.79 -15.11
N THR A 100 -5.57 12.17 -14.17
CA THR A 100 -6.14 12.83 -13.00
C THR A 100 -5.50 12.36 -11.71
N GLY A 101 -5.41 13.25 -10.72
CA GLY A 101 -4.85 12.96 -9.41
C GLY A 101 -5.60 13.66 -8.31
N THR A 102 -5.69 13.00 -7.16
CA THR A 102 -6.32 13.54 -5.96
C THR A 102 -5.39 13.32 -4.77
N VAL A 103 -5.09 14.39 -4.05
CA VAL A 103 -4.51 14.31 -2.70
C VAL A 103 -5.60 14.69 -1.72
N GLN A 104 -5.95 13.78 -0.84
CA GLN A 104 -6.90 14.05 0.24
C GLN A 104 -6.27 13.67 1.58
N ILE A 105 -6.13 14.63 2.48
CA ILE A 105 -5.59 14.44 3.82
C ILE A 105 -6.46 15.20 4.81
N ALA A 106 -7.02 14.51 5.77
CA ALA A 106 -7.78 15.07 6.87
C ALA A 106 -6.92 15.14 8.14
N PHE A 107 -6.98 16.24 8.86
CA PHE A 107 -6.31 16.42 10.13
C PHE A 107 -7.30 16.35 11.28
N ASP A 108 -7.19 15.38 12.18
CA ASP A 108 -8.08 15.22 13.33
C ASP A 108 -7.89 16.29 14.43
N ASN A 109 -6.91 17.17 14.31
CA ASN A 109 -6.46 18.04 15.41
C ASN A 109 -6.93 19.50 15.32
N GLY A 110 -8.01 19.78 14.60
CA GLY A 110 -8.53 21.15 14.49
C GLY A 110 -7.59 22.13 13.76
N MET A 111 -6.54 21.66 13.10
CA MET A 111 -5.76 22.47 12.16
C MET A 111 -6.66 22.76 10.95
N LEU A 112 -7.13 23.99 10.89
CA LEU A 112 -7.93 24.47 9.77
C LEU A 112 -7.07 24.46 8.52
N GLY A 113 -7.37 23.58 7.57
CA GLY A 113 -6.84 23.63 6.20
C GLY A 113 -7.38 24.83 5.44
N ALA A 114 -6.87 25.08 4.23
CA ALA A 114 -7.33 26.16 3.36
C ALA A 114 -8.85 26.09 3.04
N ASN A 115 -9.44 24.92 3.16
CA ASN A 115 -10.88 24.67 2.98
C ASN A 115 -11.72 24.84 4.28
N GLY A 116 -11.10 25.25 5.39
CA GLY A 116 -11.80 25.43 6.68
C GLY A 116 -12.22 24.14 7.39
N LEU A 117 -11.88 22.98 6.83
CA LEU A 117 -12.34 21.66 7.31
C LEU A 117 -11.21 20.82 7.96
N GLY A 118 -10.06 21.42 8.25
CA GLY A 118 -8.98 20.70 8.91
C GLY A 118 -8.31 19.65 8.03
N GLY A 119 -8.00 20.00 6.76
CA GLY A 119 -7.34 19.08 5.84
C GLY A 119 -6.80 19.73 4.59
N ILE A 120 -6.20 18.94 3.73
CA ILE A 120 -5.74 19.31 2.39
C ILE A 120 -6.49 18.44 1.38
N THR A 121 -7.14 19.08 0.40
CA THR A 121 -7.70 18.42 -0.77
C THR A 121 -7.20 19.14 -2.01
N VAL A 122 -6.50 18.43 -2.87
CA VAL A 122 -6.10 18.88 -4.20
C VAL A 122 -6.58 17.85 -5.20
N ASP A 123 -7.42 18.26 -6.12
CA ASP A 123 -7.97 17.44 -7.18
C ASP A 123 -7.75 18.13 -8.53
N GLY A 124 -7.21 17.42 -9.51
CA GLY A 124 -6.89 18.02 -10.77
C GLY A 124 -6.14 17.13 -11.76
N MET A 125 -5.58 17.76 -12.78
CA MET A 125 -4.80 17.08 -13.79
C MET A 125 -3.38 16.81 -13.32
N VAL A 126 -2.87 15.62 -13.67
CA VAL A 126 -1.49 15.21 -13.41
C VAL A 126 -0.60 15.66 -14.56
N SER A 127 0.49 16.35 -14.24
CA SER A 127 1.53 16.83 -15.17
C SER A 127 2.93 16.61 -14.61
N ASP A 128 3.95 16.96 -15.41
CA ASP A 128 5.37 16.96 -15.03
C ASP A 128 5.83 15.64 -14.41
N ILE A 129 5.42 14.53 -15.04
CA ILE A 129 5.68 13.18 -14.54
C ILE A 129 7.15 12.82 -14.81
N GLU A 130 7.86 12.48 -13.74
CA GLU A 130 9.21 11.94 -13.79
C GLU A 130 9.29 10.62 -13.03
N LYS A 131 9.93 9.61 -13.65
CA LYS A 131 10.19 8.31 -13.03
C LYS A 131 11.65 7.98 -13.14
N ASN A 132 12.28 7.72 -12.01
CA ASN A 132 13.66 7.27 -11.93
C ASN A 132 13.75 5.99 -11.09
N VAL A 133 14.61 5.06 -11.52
CA VAL A 133 14.86 3.81 -10.78
C VAL A 133 16.32 3.81 -10.36
N SER A 134 16.57 3.72 -9.06
CA SER A 134 17.92 3.68 -8.51
C SER A 134 18.65 2.39 -8.89
N LYS A 135 19.98 2.37 -8.79
CA LYS A 135 20.79 1.15 -8.98
C LYS A 135 20.42 0.02 -8.01
N LYS A 136 19.80 0.35 -6.87
CA LYS A 136 19.32 -0.62 -5.89
C LYS A 136 17.93 -1.16 -6.23
N GLY A 137 17.23 -0.53 -7.20
CA GLY A 137 15.90 -0.90 -7.64
C GLY A 137 14.77 -0.17 -6.91
N ASP A 138 15.07 0.90 -6.14
CA ASP A 138 14.06 1.77 -5.58
C ASP A 138 13.48 2.66 -6.67
N VAL A 139 12.18 2.93 -6.63
CA VAL A 139 11.49 3.79 -7.61
C VAL A 139 11.24 5.15 -6.98
N HIS A 140 11.73 6.18 -7.66
CA HIS A 140 11.44 7.57 -7.38
C HIS A 140 10.49 8.09 -8.45
N TYR A 141 9.32 8.55 -8.05
CA TYR A 141 8.26 9.01 -8.94
C TYR A 141 7.76 10.38 -8.49
N SER A 142 7.81 11.36 -9.37
CA SER A 142 7.34 12.71 -9.08
C SER A 142 6.35 13.20 -10.13
N PHE A 143 5.41 14.03 -9.71
CA PHE A 143 4.41 14.63 -10.57
C PHE A 143 3.79 15.86 -9.91
N SER A 144 3.13 16.68 -10.70
CA SER A 144 2.32 17.82 -10.25
C SER A 144 0.84 17.51 -10.40
N ILE A 145 0.01 17.93 -9.45
CA ILE A 145 -1.44 17.94 -9.58
C ILE A 145 -1.88 19.40 -9.72
N LEU A 146 -2.55 19.72 -10.81
CA LEU A 146 -3.03 21.08 -11.14
C LEU A 146 -4.54 21.12 -11.02
N GLY A 147 -5.04 21.63 -9.91
CA GLY A 147 -6.46 21.89 -9.67
C GLY A 147 -6.83 23.35 -9.87
N THR A 148 -8.10 23.68 -9.68
CA THR A 148 -8.62 25.05 -9.82
C THR A 148 -8.14 25.93 -8.66
N GLY A 149 -7.11 26.76 -8.91
CA GLY A 149 -6.53 27.67 -7.91
C GLY A 149 -5.62 27.00 -6.88
N ILE A 150 -5.53 25.68 -6.88
CA ILE A 150 -4.75 24.88 -5.94
C ILE A 150 -3.91 23.89 -6.75
N SER A 151 -2.61 23.82 -6.44
CA SER A 151 -1.73 22.82 -7.02
C SER A 151 -0.83 22.20 -5.97
N ALA A 152 -0.33 21.00 -6.24
CA ALA A 152 0.63 20.34 -5.38
C ALA A 152 1.66 19.56 -6.19
N GLN A 153 2.91 19.65 -5.78
CA GLN A 153 3.94 18.72 -6.24
C GLN A 153 3.98 17.52 -5.32
N VAL A 154 3.97 16.33 -5.91
CA VAL A 154 4.00 15.07 -5.19
C VAL A 154 5.25 14.30 -5.61
N THR A 155 5.99 13.80 -4.63
CA THR A 155 7.13 12.90 -4.84
C THR A 155 6.89 11.63 -4.05
N ILE A 156 7.06 10.48 -4.68
CA ILE A 156 6.85 9.16 -4.08
C ILE A 156 8.13 8.35 -4.18
N ASP A 157 8.63 7.89 -3.04
CA ASP A 157 9.73 6.95 -2.93
C ASP A 157 9.16 5.57 -2.58
N LEU A 158 9.30 4.62 -3.49
CA LEU A 158 8.92 3.22 -3.30
C LEU A 158 10.17 2.39 -3.18
N TYR A 159 10.43 1.87 -1.98
CA TYR A 159 11.64 1.10 -1.68
C TYR A 159 11.50 -0.34 -2.12
N LYS A 160 12.56 -0.88 -2.75
CA LYS A 160 12.60 -2.27 -3.20
C LYS A 160 12.29 -3.25 -2.08
N GLY A 161 11.45 -4.23 -2.38
CA GLY A 161 11.14 -5.37 -1.51
C GLY A 161 9.85 -5.23 -0.71
N SER A 162 9.11 -4.12 -0.86
CA SER A 162 7.74 -3.98 -0.33
C SER A 162 6.97 -2.92 -1.10
N ASN A 163 5.66 -2.85 -0.92
CA ASN A 163 4.84 -1.77 -1.46
C ASN A 163 4.74 -0.56 -0.52
N GLN A 164 5.51 -0.53 0.56
CA GLN A 164 5.56 0.64 1.45
C GLN A 164 6.23 1.81 0.74
N ALA A 165 5.54 2.93 0.70
CA ALA A 165 5.98 4.14 0.05
C ALA A 165 6.07 5.31 1.04
N VAL A 166 6.95 6.25 0.72
CA VAL A 166 7.02 7.56 1.36
C VAL A 166 6.63 8.59 0.31
N ALA A 167 5.52 9.27 0.53
CA ALA A 167 5.06 10.32 -0.38
C ALA A 167 5.20 11.69 0.28
N THR A 168 5.84 12.62 -0.41
CA THR A 168 5.96 14.01 0.01
C THR A 168 5.07 14.88 -0.85
N VAL A 169 4.16 15.60 -0.24
CA VAL A 169 3.25 16.55 -0.88
C VAL A 169 3.65 17.97 -0.52
N SER A 170 3.85 18.81 -1.52
CA SER A 170 4.19 20.23 -1.37
C SER A 170 3.10 21.07 -2.07
N PRO A 171 2.04 21.46 -1.35
CA PRO A 171 0.99 22.30 -1.92
C PRO A 171 1.47 23.75 -2.12
N ASN A 172 0.97 24.42 -3.15
CA ASN A 172 1.34 25.81 -3.44
C ASN A 172 0.77 26.85 -2.47
N PHE A 173 -0.30 26.48 -1.75
CA PHE A 173 -1.01 27.35 -0.81
C PHE A 173 -0.62 27.14 0.66
N PHE A 174 0.29 26.20 0.92
CA PHE A 174 0.72 25.85 2.27
C PHE A 174 2.25 25.77 2.33
N SER A 175 2.85 26.49 3.26
CA SER A 175 4.31 26.61 3.35
C SER A 175 5.00 25.34 3.87
N SER A 176 4.25 24.41 4.44
CA SER A 176 4.82 23.20 5.03
C SER A 176 4.59 22.00 4.10
N ARG A 177 5.63 21.19 3.97
CA ARG A 177 5.53 19.88 3.30
C ARG A 177 4.77 18.90 4.17
N LEU A 178 4.00 18.04 3.53
CA LEU A 178 3.35 16.91 4.16
C LEU A 178 4.02 15.63 3.70
N THR A 179 4.50 14.80 4.63
CA THR A 179 5.04 13.48 4.32
C THR A 179 4.05 12.42 4.77
N VAL A 180 3.69 11.53 3.86
CA VAL A 180 2.75 10.42 4.03
C VAL A 180 3.51 9.11 3.94
N TYR A 181 3.26 8.22 4.87
CA TYR A 181 3.83 6.86 4.90
C TYR A 181 2.70 5.84 4.80
N GLY A 182 2.83 4.89 3.89
CA GLY A 182 1.87 3.81 3.75
C GLY A 182 2.01 3.04 2.44
N PRO A 183 1.20 2.01 2.23
CA PRO A 183 1.31 1.17 1.05
C PRO A 183 0.83 1.89 -0.21
N LEU A 184 1.58 1.67 -1.30
CA LEU A 184 1.16 1.97 -2.66
C LEU A 184 0.50 0.72 -3.23
N ILE A 185 -0.74 0.86 -3.68
CA ILE A 185 -1.58 -0.23 -4.17
C ILE A 185 -2.05 0.12 -5.58
N PRO A 186 -1.95 -0.82 -6.57
CA PRO A 186 -2.55 -0.60 -7.88
C PRO A 186 -4.06 -0.36 -7.74
N TYR A 187 -4.56 0.66 -8.41
CA TYR A 187 -5.98 0.93 -8.49
C TYR A 187 -6.53 0.29 -9.76
N LYS A 188 -7.31 -0.76 -9.61
CA LYS A 188 -8.00 -1.40 -10.74
C LYS A 188 -9.43 -0.88 -10.80
N MET A 189 -9.82 -0.35 -11.96
CA MET A 189 -11.23 -0.08 -12.26
C MET A 189 -11.98 -1.39 -12.47
#